data_8f2ce76ca35633b268e14bc926c52c45
#
_entry.id   8f2ce76ca35633b268e14bc926c52c45
#
_cell.length_a   1.000
_cell.length_b   1.000
_cell.length_c   1.000
_cell.angle_alpha   90.00
_cell.angle_beta   90.00
_cell.angle_gamma   90.00
#
_symmetry.space_group_name_H-M   'P 1'
#
loop_
_entity.id
_entity.type
_entity.pdbx_description
1 polymer ?
#
loop_
_entity_poly.entity_id
_entity_poly.type
_entity_poly.pdbx_seq_one_letter_code
_entity_poly.pdbx_strand_id
1 'polypeptide(L)'
;MKAIISSIVVAIILALIFSLPVLAQESGTITITMTGANDISISLDKTAWPLGNVTLNTDYYTSPPIEWCTLTVEGNCNVNTFIVGEDAEWIDHPNDYKWTLSNSGGNGEHIYGLWFRISGDTTRGPLGDGYVPITKTQSEFWPYSGGSGSSLAPEDTKQFGLKLLTPTYLYGGRQMQTRITISAVIA
;
A
#
# COMPACT_ATOMS: atom_id res chain seq x y z
N MET A 1 -29.65 92.15 2.01
CA MET A 1 -28.80 91.52 0.97
C MET A 1 -27.62 90.72 1.53
N LYS A 2 -26.80 91.24 2.45
CA LYS A 2 -25.63 90.49 2.98
C LYS A 2 -25.98 89.15 3.67
N ALA A 3 -27.07 89.07 4.40
CA ALA A 3 -27.47 87.84 5.11
C ALA A 3 -27.94 86.76 4.15
N ILE A 4 -28.58 87.07 3.03
CA ILE A 4 -29.04 86.13 2.03
C ILE A 4 -27.86 85.50 1.27
N ILE A 5 -26.86 86.30 0.94
CA ILE A 5 -25.65 85.83 0.25
C ILE A 5 -24.86 84.89 1.13
N SER A 6 -24.75 85.20 2.43
CA SER A 6 -24.05 84.30 3.39
C SER A 6 -24.74 82.94 3.54
N SER A 7 -26.08 82.94 3.54
CA SER A 7 -26.83 81.68 3.65
C SER A 7 -26.71 80.80 2.40
N ILE A 8 -26.67 81.42 1.21
CA ILE A 8 -26.49 80.68 -0.05
C ILE A 8 -25.06 80.04 -0.14
N VAL A 9 -24.05 80.83 0.27
CA VAL A 9 -22.66 80.31 0.25
C VAL A 9 -22.49 79.17 1.20
N VAL A 10 -23.06 79.16 2.41
CA VAL A 10 -23.00 78.05 3.37
C VAL A 10 -23.73 76.83 2.83
N ALA A 11 -24.87 76.99 2.17
CA ALA A 11 -25.60 75.84 1.57
C ALA A 11 -24.83 75.19 0.43
N ILE A 12 -24.12 75.99 -0.40
CA ILE A 12 -23.29 75.43 -1.49
C ILE A 12 -22.07 74.68 -0.93
N ILE A 13 -21.42 75.17 0.11
CA ILE A 13 -20.32 74.53 0.76
C ILE A 13 -20.76 73.22 1.41
N LEU A 14 -21.92 73.18 2.06
CA LEU A 14 -22.49 72.01 2.66
C LEU A 14 -22.82 70.92 1.60
N ALA A 15 -23.39 71.32 0.47
CA ALA A 15 -23.70 70.41 -0.64
C ALA A 15 -22.45 69.83 -1.30
N LEU A 16 -21.34 70.55 -1.36
CA LEU A 16 -20.07 70.11 -1.86
C LEU A 16 -19.38 69.07 -0.94
N ILE A 17 -19.60 69.13 0.38
CA ILE A 17 -19.02 68.19 1.35
C ILE A 17 -19.74 66.88 1.29
N PHE A 18 -21.03 66.80 0.92
CA PHE A 18 -21.81 65.60 0.81
C PHE A 18 -21.69 64.90 -0.56
N SER A 19 -21.00 65.48 -1.53
CA SER A 19 -20.76 64.90 -2.86
C SER A 19 -19.41 64.24 -2.99
N LEU A 20 -18.81 63.85 -1.88
CA LEU A 20 -17.61 62.94 -1.94
C LEU A 20 -18.02 61.63 -2.60
N PRO A 21 -17.37 61.24 -3.68
CA PRO A 21 -17.64 59.93 -4.26
C PRO A 21 -17.33 58.89 -3.19
N VAL A 22 -18.34 58.13 -2.81
CA VAL A 22 -18.09 56.89 -2.07
C VAL A 22 -17.23 56.05 -3.00
N LEU A 23 -15.94 55.96 -2.67
CA LEU A 23 -15.06 55.01 -3.36
C LEU A 23 -15.67 53.64 -3.12
N ALA A 24 -16.39 53.13 -4.09
CA ALA A 24 -16.84 51.76 -4.07
C ALA A 24 -15.58 50.91 -4.04
N GLN A 25 -15.34 50.23 -2.92
CA GLN A 25 -14.28 49.27 -2.83
C GLN A 25 -14.67 48.06 -3.70
N GLU A 26 -14.09 48.00 -4.89
CA GLU A 26 -14.24 46.81 -5.71
C GLU A 26 -13.50 45.64 -5.02
N SER A 27 -14.24 44.65 -4.59
CA SER A 27 -13.65 43.42 -4.10
C SER A 27 -13.51 42.41 -5.24
N GLY A 28 -12.29 42.03 -5.54
CA GLY A 28 -12.01 40.95 -6.48
C GLY A 28 -11.89 39.61 -5.75
N THR A 29 -12.52 38.57 -6.28
CA THR A 29 -12.35 37.19 -5.77
C THR A 29 -11.40 36.41 -6.68
N ILE A 30 -10.37 35.82 -6.11
CA ILE A 30 -9.48 34.89 -6.81
C ILE A 30 -9.91 33.47 -6.40
N THR A 31 -10.37 32.70 -7.37
CA THR A 31 -10.65 31.28 -7.16
C THR A 31 -9.39 30.47 -7.50
N ILE A 32 -8.86 29.77 -6.51
CA ILE A 32 -7.74 28.85 -6.70
C ILE A 32 -8.31 27.44 -6.77
N THR A 33 -8.18 26.78 -7.93
CA THR A 33 -8.57 25.38 -8.10
C THR A 33 -7.30 24.54 -8.06
N MET A 34 -7.27 23.54 -7.16
CA MET A 34 -6.18 22.60 -7.04
C MET A 34 -6.75 21.19 -7.16
N THR A 35 -6.08 20.35 -7.91
CA THR A 35 -6.38 18.91 -7.99
C THR A 35 -5.21 18.15 -7.36
N GLY A 36 -5.50 17.39 -6.31
CA GLY A 36 -4.50 16.49 -5.73
C GLY A 36 -4.20 15.33 -6.69
N ALA A 37 -2.93 15.00 -6.89
CA ALA A 37 -2.55 13.78 -7.55
C ALA A 37 -2.68 12.60 -6.58
N ASN A 38 -3.21 11.47 -7.04
CA ASN A 38 -3.18 10.22 -6.29
C ASN A 38 -1.76 9.67 -6.31
N ASP A 39 -1.22 9.43 -5.13
CA ASP A 39 0.07 8.77 -4.94
C ASP A 39 -0.17 7.38 -4.33
N ILE A 40 0.26 6.33 -5.04
CA ILE A 40 0.22 4.95 -4.58
C ILE A 40 1.62 4.57 -4.15
N SER A 41 1.83 4.43 -2.85
CA SER A 41 3.11 3.98 -2.29
C SER A 41 2.87 3.01 -1.15
N ILE A 42 3.62 1.90 -1.15
CA ILE A 42 3.68 0.92 -0.07
C ILE A 42 5.13 0.60 0.26
N SER A 43 5.41 0.32 1.52
CA SER A 43 6.72 -0.14 1.97
C SER A 43 6.62 -1.41 2.80
N LEU A 44 7.74 -2.12 2.90
CA LEU A 44 7.91 -3.31 3.74
C LEU A 44 9.07 -3.06 4.71
N ASP A 45 8.88 -3.37 5.99
CA ASP A 45 9.93 -3.24 7.00
C ASP A 45 11.03 -4.31 6.87
N LYS A 46 10.73 -5.41 6.19
CA LYS A 46 11.68 -6.51 5.90
C LYS A 46 11.63 -6.89 4.44
N THR A 47 12.79 -7.05 3.85
CA THR A 47 12.97 -7.40 2.43
C THR A 47 13.65 -8.75 2.22
N ALA A 48 13.97 -9.48 3.29
CA ALA A 48 14.61 -10.79 3.23
C ALA A 48 14.17 -11.69 4.38
N TRP A 49 14.07 -12.98 4.09
CA TRP A 49 13.87 -14.05 5.06
C TRP A 49 14.91 -15.17 4.82
N PRO A 50 16.10 -15.07 5.43
CA PRO A 50 17.16 -16.05 5.25
C PRO A 50 16.90 -17.29 6.10
N LEU A 51 16.66 -18.44 5.45
CA LEU A 51 16.39 -19.72 6.11
C LEU A 51 17.65 -20.50 6.46
N GLY A 52 18.80 -20.18 5.86
CA GLY A 52 20.01 -20.99 6.01
C GLY A 52 19.86 -22.37 5.38
N ASN A 53 20.40 -23.41 6.06
CA ASN A 53 20.27 -24.78 5.59
C ASN A 53 18.86 -25.32 5.84
N VAL A 54 18.26 -25.87 4.80
CA VAL A 54 16.90 -26.44 4.86
C VAL A 54 16.94 -27.94 4.68
N THR A 55 15.97 -28.66 5.28
CA THR A 55 15.75 -30.10 5.14
C THR A 55 14.61 -30.38 4.16
N LEU A 56 14.59 -31.58 3.62
CA LEU A 56 13.54 -32.06 2.70
C LEU A 56 12.18 -32.10 3.39
N ASN A 57 11.12 -31.82 2.62
CA ASN A 57 9.73 -32.02 3.02
C ASN A 57 9.42 -31.42 4.41
N THR A 58 9.91 -30.21 4.67
CA THR A 58 9.85 -29.59 5.98
C THR A 58 9.24 -28.20 5.86
N ASP A 59 8.32 -27.89 6.77
CA ASP A 59 7.72 -26.57 6.92
C ASP A 59 8.65 -25.64 7.70
N TYR A 60 8.84 -24.44 7.17
CA TYR A 60 9.52 -23.30 7.81
C TYR A 60 8.55 -22.16 7.96
N TYR A 61 8.59 -21.49 9.10
CA TYR A 61 7.67 -20.40 9.44
C TYR A 61 8.46 -19.17 9.90
N THR A 62 7.98 -18.00 9.57
CA THR A 62 8.42 -16.78 10.26
C THR A 62 7.86 -16.76 11.68
N SER A 63 8.71 -16.55 12.67
CA SER A 63 8.31 -16.51 14.10
C SER A 63 7.61 -15.20 14.44
N PRO A 64 6.33 -15.23 14.89
CA PRO A 64 5.66 -14.01 15.30
C PRO A 64 6.17 -13.50 16.67
N PRO A 65 6.18 -12.17 16.90
CA PRO A 65 6.03 -11.10 15.91
C PRO A 65 7.35 -10.69 15.25
N ILE A 66 8.49 -11.21 15.71
CA ILE A 66 9.83 -10.71 15.41
C ILE A 66 10.19 -10.85 13.93
N GLU A 67 9.85 -11.99 13.32
CA GLU A 67 10.18 -12.27 11.91
C GLU A 67 9.05 -11.88 10.94
N TRP A 68 7.89 -11.51 11.47
CA TRP A 68 6.80 -11.06 10.63
C TRP A 68 7.15 -9.74 9.95
N CYS A 69 6.68 -9.60 8.71
CA CYS A 69 6.85 -8.42 7.91
C CYS A 69 5.68 -7.46 8.11
N THR A 70 5.94 -6.17 8.11
CA THR A 70 4.92 -5.11 8.16
C THR A 70 4.88 -4.41 6.80
N LEU A 71 3.71 -4.44 6.16
CA LEU A 71 3.37 -3.59 5.02
C LEU A 71 2.78 -2.30 5.55
N THR A 72 3.24 -1.17 5.04
CA THR A 72 2.72 0.18 5.35
C THR A 72 2.28 0.87 4.05
N VAL A 73 1.14 1.55 4.09
CA VAL A 73 0.69 2.43 2.99
C VAL A 73 1.27 3.82 3.23
N GLU A 74 2.16 4.26 2.37
CA GLU A 74 2.83 5.58 2.45
C GLU A 74 2.21 6.61 1.48
N GLY A 75 1.37 6.16 0.55
CA GLY A 75 0.65 7.01 -0.40
C GLY A 75 -0.46 7.84 0.24
N ASN A 76 -1.18 8.59 -0.57
CA ASN A 76 -2.25 9.50 -0.13
C ASN A 76 -3.67 9.03 -0.48
N CYS A 77 -3.84 7.80 -0.95
CA CYS A 77 -5.13 7.23 -1.33
C CYS A 77 -5.31 5.82 -0.78
N ASN A 78 -6.56 5.37 -0.71
CA ASN A 78 -6.88 4.01 -0.31
C ASN A 78 -6.41 3.02 -1.38
N VAL A 79 -5.86 1.89 -0.95
CA VAL A 79 -5.32 0.88 -1.85
C VAL A 79 -5.84 -0.52 -1.55
N ASN A 80 -5.98 -1.31 -2.62
CA ASN A 80 -6.08 -2.77 -2.56
C ASN A 80 -4.70 -3.35 -2.89
N THR A 81 -4.30 -4.39 -2.19
CA THR A 81 -2.97 -4.99 -2.34
C THR A 81 -3.04 -6.43 -2.81
N PHE A 82 -2.06 -6.83 -3.62
CA PHE A 82 -1.97 -8.13 -4.25
C PHE A 82 -0.60 -8.74 -3.99
N ILE A 83 -0.52 -10.08 -4.07
CA ILE A 83 0.70 -10.82 -3.85
C ILE A 83 0.90 -11.84 -4.97
N VAL A 84 2.17 -12.04 -5.35
CA VAL A 84 2.60 -13.05 -6.32
C VAL A 84 3.98 -13.57 -5.94
N GLY A 85 4.23 -14.84 -6.19
CA GLY A 85 5.52 -15.48 -5.99
C GLY A 85 6.16 -15.94 -7.31
N GLU A 86 7.43 -16.28 -7.25
CA GLU A 86 8.22 -16.75 -8.39
C GLU A 86 8.79 -18.15 -8.11
N ASP A 87 9.26 -18.84 -9.14
CA ASP A 87 10.06 -20.06 -8.97
C ASP A 87 11.36 -19.71 -8.24
N ALA A 88 11.86 -20.64 -7.44
CA ALA A 88 13.15 -20.44 -6.79
C ALA A 88 14.28 -20.85 -7.75
N GLU A 89 15.33 -20.06 -7.80
CA GLU A 89 16.48 -20.23 -8.69
C GLU A 89 17.76 -20.39 -7.87
N TRP A 90 18.73 -21.15 -8.41
CA TRP A 90 20.06 -21.20 -7.84
C TRP A 90 20.77 -19.85 -8.06
N ILE A 91 21.22 -19.22 -7.00
CA ILE A 91 21.76 -17.85 -7.04
C ILE A 91 22.94 -17.73 -8.01
N ASP A 92 23.86 -18.67 -8.01
CA ASP A 92 25.06 -18.62 -8.86
C ASP A 92 24.76 -18.95 -10.32
N HIS A 93 23.72 -19.74 -10.58
CA HIS A 93 23.33 -20.23 -11.93
C HIS A 93 21.82 -20.29 -12.07
N PRO A 94 21.12 -19.15 -12.23
CA PRO A 94 19.66 -19.07 -12.13
C PRO A 94 18.92 -19.85 -13.24
N ASN A 95 19.59 -20.21 -14.33
CA ASN A 95 18.98 -20.97 -15.43
C ASN A 95 19.16 -22.49 -15.32
N ASP A 96 20.07 -22.97 -14.47
CA ASP A 96 20.46 -24.37 -14.41
C ASP A 96 19.54 -25.21 -13.53
N TYR A 97 19.18 -24.68 -12.36
CA TYR A 97 18.38 -25.39 -11.36
C TYR A 97 17.29 -24.51 -10.79
N LYS A 98 16.06 -25.01 -10.81
CA LYS A 98 14.88 -24.30 -10.30
C LYS A 98 14.04 -25.22 -9.42
N TRP A 99 13.44 -24.62 -8.39
CA TRP A 99 12.28 -25.22 -7.73
C TRP A 99 11.04 -24.50 -8.21
N THR A 100 10.09 -25.25 -8.70
CA THR A 100 8.83 -24.69 -9.17
C THR A 100 7.95 -24.33 -7.98
N LEU A 101 7.42 -23.11 -7.97
CA LEU A 101 6.42 -22.70 -7.00
C LEU A 101 5.10 -23.44 -7.27
N SER A 102 4.58 -24.11 -6.26
CA SER A 102 3.31 -24.81 -6.31
C SER A 102 2.13 -23.82 -6.50
N ASN A 103 1.17 -24.18 -7.35
CA ASN A 103 -0.05 -23.41 -7.52
C ASN A 103 -1.12 -23.70 -6.43
N SER A 104 -0.89 -24.68 -5.56
CA SER A 104 -1.84 -25.09 -4.51
C SER A 104 -1.20 -25.12 -3.11
N GLY A 105 0.08 -24.75 -3.01
CA GLY A 105 0.83 -24.80 -1.77
C GLY A 105 1.44 -26.18 -1.44
N GLY A 106 1.11 -27.26 -2.16
CA GLY A 106 1.76 -28.57 -1.96
C GLY A 106 3.23 -28.57 -2.37
N ASN A 107 3.96 -29.64 -2.07
CA ASN A 107 5.32 -29.85 -2.52
C ASN A 107 5.45 -31.16 -3.34
N GLY A 108 6.60 -31.33 -3.96
CA GLY A 108 6.95 -32.51 -4.75
C GLY A 108 8.42 -32.51 -5.11
N GLU A 109 8.84 -33.35 -6.03
CA GLU A 109 10.18 -33.30 -6.59
C GLU A 109 10.39 -31.97 -7.29
N HIS A 110 11.36 -31.18 -6.81
CA HIS A 110 11.64 -29.81 -7.30
C HIS A 110 10.44 -28.84 -7.23
N ILE A 111 9.42 -29.16 -6.43
CA ILE A 111 8.26 -28.29 -6.21
C ILE A 111 8.24 -27.89 -4.73
N TYR A 112 8.14 -26.59 -4.47
CA TYR A 112 8.01 -26.03 -3.13
C TYR A 112 6.69 -25.30 -2.94
N GLY A 113 6.20 -25.27 -1.72
CA GLY A 113 5.02 -24.51 -1.33
C GLY A 113 5.42 -23.21 -0.64
N LEU A 114 4.66 -22.15 -0.86
CA LEU A 114 4.82 -20.87 -0.19
C LEU A 114 3.47 -20.32 0.19
N TRP A 115 3.37 -19.75 1.40
CA TRP A 115 2.11 -19.17 1.91
C TRP A 115 2.39 -17.88 2.68
N PHE A 116 1.35 -17.10 2.82
CA PHE A 116 1.33 -15.98 3.75
C PHE A 116 0.12 -16.07 4.69
N ARG A 117 0.21 -15.44 5.83
CA ARG A 117 -0.87 -15.27 6.79
C ARG A 117 -0.85 -13.86 7.36
N ILE A 118 -2.00 -13.17 7.33
CA ILE A 118 -2.15 -11.87 7.95
C ILE A 118 -2.32 -12.04 9.47
N SER A 119 -1.74 -11.14 10.25
CA SER A 119 -1.89 -11.12 11.72
C SER A 119 -3.36 -11.00 12.11
N GLY A 120 -3.78 -11.86 13.04
CA GLY A 120 -5.18 -11.93 13.49
C GLY A 120 -6.10 -12.78 12.61
N ASP A 121 -5.68 -13.19 11.41
CA ASP A 121 -6.46 -14.08 10.55
C ASP A 121 -6.12 -15.55 10.86
N THR A 122 -7.11 -16.28 11.37
CA THR A 122 -6.99 -17.69 11.73
C THR A 122 -7.94 -18.60 10.94
N THR A 123 -8.68 -18.05 9.99
CA THR A 123 -9.74 -18.78 9.28
C THR A 123 -9.52 -18.88 7.79
N ARG A 124 -8.64 -18.03 7.25
CA ARG A 124 -8.34 -17.96 5.83
C ARG A 124 -7.47 -19.14 5.38
N GLY A 125 -7.53 -19.44 4.09
CA GLY A 125 -6.75 -20.51 3.50
C GLY A 125 -7.46 -21.86 3.52
N PRO A 126 -6.95 -22.82 2.72
CA PRO A 126 -7.60 -24.12 2.49
C PRO A 126 -7.63 -25.03 3.74
N LEU A 127 -6.77 -24.77 4.71
CA LEU A 127 -6.71 -25.56 5.95
C LEU A 127 -7.41 -24.89 7.14
N GLY A 128 -7.93 -23.64 6.95
CA GLY A 128 -8.56 -22.89 8.04
C GLY A 128 -7.59 -22.42 9.14
N ASP A 129 -6.29 -22.37 8.83
CA ASP A 129 -5.21 -21.95 9.73
C ASP A 129 -4.71 -20.52 9.48
N GLY A 130 -5.37 -19.80 8.58
CA GLY A 130 -5.03 -18.44 8.15
C GLY A 130 -3.97 -18.38 7.05
N TYR A 131 -3.32 -19.50 6.70
CA TYR A 131 -2.31 -19.53 5.65
C TYR A 131 -2.93 -19.69 4.26
N VAL A 132 -2.63 -18.73 3.38
CA VAL A 132 -3.09 -18.69 1.99
C VAL A 132 -1.90 -18.98 1.07
N PRO A 133 -2.04 -19.90 0.09
CA PRO A 133 -0.97 -20.17 -0.86
C PRO A 133 -0.61 -18.92 -1.67
N ILE A 134 0.69 -18.66 -1.79
CA ILE A 134 1.25 -17.72 -2.77
C ILE A 134 1.52 -18.53 -4.03
N THR A 135 1.05 -18.03 -5.17
CA THR A 135 1.20 -18.70 -6.46
C THR A 135 1.88 -17.78 -7.48
N LYS A 136 2.20 -18.32 -8.66
CA LYS A 136 2.72 -17.52 -9.79
C LYS A 136 1.67 -16.64 -10.44
N THR A 137 0.42 -16.80 -10.08
CA THR A 137 -0.66 -15.91 -10.47
C THR A 137 -0.93 -14.93 -9.34
N GLN A 138 -1.04 -13.66 -9.68
CA GLN A 138 -1.37 -12.61 -8.72
C GLN A 138 -2.69 -12.92 -8.01
N SER A 139 -2.69 -12.83 -6.69
CA SER A 139 -3.87 -13.04 -5.84
C SER A 139 -4.02 -11.91 -4.84
N GLU A 140 -5.22 -11.78 -4.27
CA GLU A 140 -5.51 -10.72 -3.28
C GLU A 140 -4.69 -10.95 -2.00
N PHE A 141 -3.95 -9.91 -1.58
CA PHE A 141 -3.30 -9.86 -0.29
C PHE A 141 -4.23 -9.21 0.74
N TRP A 142 -4.72 -7.98 0.45
CA TRP A 142 -5.67 -7.25 1.29
C TRP A 142 -6.41 -6.13 0.50
N PRO A 143 -7.73 -5.93 0.64
CA PRO A 143 -8.67 -6.86 1.25
C PRO A 143 -8.79 -8.13 0.41
N TYR A 144 -9.41 -9.17 0.93
CA TYR A 144 -9.61 -10.41 0.19
C TYR A 144 -11.10 -10.77 0.05
N SER A 145 -11.45 -11.43 -1.04
CA SER A 145 -12.81 -11.88 -1.32
C SER A 145 -13.34 -12.81 -0.23
N GLY A 146 -14.46 -12.43 0.39
CA GLY A 146 -15.09 -13.19 1.48
C GLY A 146 -14.60 -12.82 2.89
N GLY A 147 -13.68 -11.87 3.02
CA GLY A 147 -13.21 -11.33 4.30
C GLY A 147 -13.89 -10.01 4.66
N SER A 148 -13.90 -9.69 5.94
CA SER A 148 -14.36 -8.39 6.45
C SER A 148 -13.19 -7.40 6.44
N GLY A 149 -12.76 -6.96 5.26
CA GLY A 149 -11.70 -5.97 5.14
C GLY A 149 -12.10 -4.86 4.17
N SER A 150 -11.89 -3.61 4.55
CA SER A 150 -11.86 -2.48 3.63
C SER A 150 -10.46 -2.33 3.04
N SER A 151 -10.35 -1.60 1.94
CA SER A 151 -9.06 -1.12 1.42
C SER A 151 -8.21 -0.48 2.52
N LEU A 152 -6.90 -0.51 2.37
CA LEU A 152 -5.98 0.16 3.30
C LEU A 152 -5.99 1.66 3.03
N ALA A 153 -6.19 2.45 4.06
CA ALA A 153 -6.06 3.89 4.02
C ALA A 153 -4.57 4.30 4.13
N PRO A 154 -4.23 5.56 3.80
CA PRO A 154 -2.93 6.12 4.11
C PRO A 154 -2.53 5.87 5.57
N GLU A 155 -1.27 5.50 5.81
CA GLU A 155 -0.68 5.15 7.11
C GLU A 155 -1.16 3.81 7.71
N ASP A 156 -2.12 3.12 7.09
CA ASP A 156 -2.52 1.79 7.54
C ASP A 156 -1.36 0.78 7.39
N THR A 157 -1.32 -0.15 8.33
CA THR A 157 -0.34 -1.24 8.35
C THR A 157 -0.99 -2.61 8.36
N LYS A 158 -0.31 -3.60 7.77
CA LYS A 158 -0.66 -5.02 7.88
C LYS A 158 0.57 -5.84 8.18
N GLN A 159 0.54 -6.54 9.31
CA GLN A 159 1.57 -7.52 9.64
C GLN A 159 1.20 -8.88 9.03
N PHE A 160 2.20 -9.55 8.46
CA PHE A 160 2.02 -10.87 7.89
C PHE A 160 3.25 -11.76 8.11
N GLY A 161 3.00 -13.04 8.27
CA GLY A 161 4.01 -14.08 8.32
C GLY A 161 4.04 -14.89 7.04
N LEU A 162 5.15 -15.58 6.83
CA LEU A 162 5.39 -16.49 5.72
C LEU A 162 5.54 -17.92 6.21
N LYS A 163 5.14 -18.87 5.37
CA LYS A 163 5.40 -20.30 5.52
C LYS A 163 5.98 -20.81 4.21
N LEU A 164 7.02 -21.62 4.30
CA LEU A 164 7.62 -22.33 3.17
C LEU A 164 7.66 -23.83 3.46
N LEU A 165 7.19 -24.64 2.52
CA LEU A 165 7.34 -26.09 2.52
C LEU A 165 8.38 -26.46 1.45
N THR A 166 9.48 -27.06 1.89
CA THR A 166 10.57 -27.45 1.00
C THR A 166 10.19 -28.61 0.09
N PRO A 167 10.85 -28.76 -1.08
CA PRO A 167 10.64 -29.88 -1.97
C PRO A 167 10.95 -31.22 -1.32
N THR A 168 10.45 -32.30 -1.93
CA THR A 168 10.79 -33.68 -1.54
C THR A 168 12.19 -34.11 -2.03
N TYR A 169 12.79 -33.35 -2.94
CA TYR A 169 14.15 -33.50 -3.42
C TYR A 169 14.88 -32.15 -3.44
N LEU A 170 16.09 -32.09 -2.91
CA LEU A 170 16.95 -30.93 -2.86
C LEU A 170 18.17 -31.08 -3.76
N TYR A 171 18.55 -30.02 -4.45
CA TYR A 171 19.88 -29.91 -5.06
C TYR A 171 20.90 -29.60 -3.96
N GLY A 172 21.63 -30.62 -3.51
CA GLY A 172 22.58 -30.49 -2.40
C GLY A 172 23.63 -29.40 -2.64
N GLY A 173 23.92 -28.62 -1.61
CA GLY A 173 24.96 -27.62 -1.60
C GLY A 173 24.68 -26.37 -2.47
N ARG A 174 23.45 -26.20 -2.97
CA ARG A 174 23.04 -25.02 -3.76
C ARG A 174 22.20 -24.06 -2.94
N GLN A 175 22.54 -22.81 -3.00
CA GLN A 175 21.75 -21.74 -2.38
C GLN A 175 20.64 -21.32 -3.34
N MET A 176 19.39 -21.60 -2.96
CA MET A 176 18.20 -21.23 -3.74
C MET A 176 17.62 -19.92 -3.23
N GLN A 177 17.11 -19.10 -4.15
CA GLN A 177 16.44 -17.84 -3.85
C GLN A 177 15.13 -17.78 -4.61
N THR A 178 14.08 -17.29 -3.96
CA THR A 178 12.80 -16.92 -4.58
C THR A 178 12.44 -15.49 -4.22
N ARG A 179 11.50 -14.91 -4.95
CA ARG A 179 10.98 -13.58 -4.69
C ARG A 179 9.48 -13.62 -4.51
N ILE A 180 9.01 -12.80 -3.58
CA ILE A 180 7.59 -12.46 -3.40
C ILE A 180 7.46 -10.97 -3.76
N THR A 181 6.48 -10.64 -4.58
CA THR A 181 6.15 -9.26 -4.92
C THR A 181 4.78 -8.92 -4.35
N ILE A 182 4.69 -7.84 -3.60
CA ILE A 182 3.43 -7.23 -3.18
C ILE A 182 3.26 -5.94 -3.97
N SER A 183 2.08 -5.76 -4.57
CA SER A 183 1.71 -4.59 -5.36
C SER A 183 0.44 -3.95 -4.82
N ALA A 184 0.26 -2.66 -5.09
CA ALA A 184 -0.92 -1.91 -4.69
C ALA A 184 -1.58 -1.25 -5.90
N VAL A 185 -2.90 -1.13 -5.86
CA VAL A 185 -3.71 -0.36 -6.81
C VAL A 185 -4.70 0.52 -6.04
N ILE A 186 -5.18 1.60 -6.64
CA ILE A 186 -6.23 2.44 -6.05
C ILE A 186 -7.47 1.56 -5.81
N ALA A 187 -8.07 1.71 -4.63
CA ALA A 187 -9.26 0.98 -4.20
C ALA A 187 -10.54 1.52 -4.85
#